data_7ee5242199d592bcd7daf9283bff4c2e
#
_entry.id   7ee5242199d592bcd7daf9283bff4c2e
#
_cell.length_a   1.000
_cell.length_b   1.000
_cell.length_c   1.000
_cell.angle_alpha   90.00
_cell.angle_beta   90.00
_cell.angle_gamma   90.00
#
_symmetry.space_group_name_H-M   'P 1'
#
loop_
_entity.id
_entity.type
_entity.pdbx_description
1 polymer ?
#
loop_
_entity_poly.entity_id
_entity_poly.type
_entity_poly.pdbx_seq_one_letter_code
_entity_poly.pdbx_strand_id
1 'polypeptide(L)'
;MITKENKSQAIALTQVSKTDVGSPQAQASVLTARIKEVTEHLKANKHDHMARRGLIQMVGKRKRLLKYLERKDFEQYKATVAKLGLRK
;
A
#
# COMPACT_ATOMS: atom_id res chain seq x y z
N MET A 1 -3.52 12.18 -6.92
CA MET A 1 -2.81 12.14 -5.65
C MET A 1 -1.43 11.52 -5.76
N ILE A 2 -1.29 10.22 -6.03
CA ILE A 2 0.04 9.66 -6.18
C ILE A 2 0.56 9.94 -7.60
N THR A 3 1.79 10.43 -7.72
CA THR A 3 2.41 10.66 -9.02
C THR A 3 2.90 9.35 -9.61
N LYS A 4 3.12 9.33 -10.93
CA LYS A 4 3.67 8.17 -11.62
C LYS A 4 5.04 7.79 -11.05
N GLU A 5 5.86 8.77 -10.73
CA GLU A 5 7.19 8.57 -10.16
C GLU A 5 7.10 7.97 -8.76
N ASN A 6 6.21 8.50 -7.91
CA ASN A 6 6.01 7.96 -6.57
C ASN A 6 5.48 6.54 -6.61
N LYS A 7 4.58 6.24 -7.55
CA LYS A 7 4.06 4.89 -7.75
C LYS A 7 5.18 3.93 -8.14
N SER A 8 6.04 4.33 -9.06
CA SER A 8 7.18 3.52 -9.49
C SER A 8 8.15 3.25 -8.34
N GLN A 9 8.42 4.25 -7.51
CA GLN A 9 9.27 4.08 -6.33
C GLN A 9 8.66 3.12 -5.32
N ALA A 10 7.35 3.22 -5.11
CA ALA A 10 6.65 2.32 -4.18
C ALA A 10 6.68 0.88 -4.67
N ILE A 11 6.51 0.66 -5.97
CA ILE A 11 6.60 -0.67 -6.56
C ILE A 11 8.01 -1.22 -6.44
N ALA A 12 9.03 -0.40 -6.75
CA ALA A 12 10.43 -0.81 -6.69
C ALA A 12 10.84 -1.27 -5.30
N LEU A 13 10.28 -0.67 -4.25
CA LEU A 13 10.60 -1.01 -2.87
C LEU A 13 10.32 -2.48 -2.54
N THR A 14 9.25 -3.05 -3.10
CA THR A 14 8.81 -4.41 -2.78
C THR A 14 8.82 -5.36 -3.98
N GLN A 15 9.32 -4.89 -5.11
CA GLN A 15 9.35 -5.65 -6.36
C GLN A 15 10.19 -6.92 -6.21
N VAL A 16 9.65 -8.06 -6.66
CA VAL A 16 10.39 -9.32 -6.69
C VAL A 16 11.34 -9.35 -7.87
N SER A 17 10.95 -8.72 -8.98
CA SER A 17 11.79 -8.55 -10.17
C SER A 17 11.52 -7.17 -10.76
N LYS A 18 12.38 -6.72 -11.68
CA LYS A 18 12.25 -5.40 -12.31
C LYS A 18 10.96 -5.23 -13.09
N THR A 19 10.35 -6.32 -13.51
CA THR A 19 9.09 -6.31 -14.26
C THR A 19 7.87 -6.54 -13.38
N ASP A 20 8.07 -6.76 -12.09
CA ASP A 20 6.98 -7.03 -11.15
C ASP A 20 6.27 -5.73 -10.78
N VAL A 21 5.09 -5.53 -11.34
CA VAL A 21 4.23 -4.37 -11.03
C VAL A 21 2.87 -4.78 -10.50
N GLY A 22 2.56 -6.07 -10.50
CA GLY A 22 1.24 -6.58 -10.13
C GLY A 22 1.22 -7.57 -8.97
N SER A 23 2.36 -7.88 -8.34
CA SER A 23 2.39 -8.81 -7.22
C SER A 23 1.66 -8.22 -6.01
N PRO A 24 1.20 -9.06 -5.06
CA PRO A 24 0.60 -8.55 -3.83
C PRO A 24 1.51 -7.57 -3.07
N GLN A 25 2.82 -7.82 -3.06
CA GLN A 25 3.79 -6.93 -2.43
C GLN A 25 3.80 -5.56 -3.09
N ALA A 26 3.88 -5.52 -4.42
CA ALA A 26 3.91 -4.27 -5.17
C ALA A 26 2.61 -3.50 -5.00
N GLN A 27 1.46 -4.19 -5.06
CA GLN A 27 0.17 -3.55 -4.86
C GLN A 27 0.02 -2.98 -3.45
N ALA A 28 0.48 -3.72 -2.43
CA ALA A 28 0.44 -3.25 -1.05
C ALA A 28 1.32 -2.01 -0.86
N SER A 29 2.46 -1.95 -1.53
CA SER A 29 3.35 -0.79 -1.48
C SER A 29 2.69 0.45 -2.08
N VAL A 30 2.06 0.31 -3.25
CA VAL A 30 1.33 1.42 -3.91
C VAL A 30 0.19 1.91 -3.02
N LEU A 31 -0.57 0.99 -2.43
CA LEU A 31 -1.69 1.35 -1.55
C LEU A 31 -1.19 2.07 -0.30
N THR A 32 -0.06 1.65 0.25
CA THR A 32 0.55 2.32 1.42
C THR A 32 0.89 3.77 1.10
N ALA A 33 1.49 4.03 -0.08
CA ALA A 33 1.80 5.39 -0.51
C ALA A 33 0.53 6.23 -0.68
N ARG A 34 -0.51 5.67 -1.29
CA ARG A 34 -1.79 6.37 -1.48
C ARG A 34 -2.48 6.64 -0.14
N ILE A 35 -2.46 5.69 0.77
CA ILE A 35 -3.04 5.85 2.11
C ILE A 35 -2.36 7.00 2.83
N LYS A 36 -1.04 7.08 2.75
CA LYS A 36 -0.28 8.16 3.38
C LYS A 36 -0.68 9.53 2.81
N GLU A 37 -0.81 9.64 1.49
CA GLU A 37 -1.22 10.90 0.84
C GLU A 37 -2.63 11.31 1.26
N VAL A 38 -3.58 10.38 1.26
CA VAL A 38 -4.97 10.68 1.64
C VAL A 38 -5.05 11.03 3.12
N THR A 39 -4.28 10.37 3.97
CA THR A 39 -4.23 10.69 5.40
C THR A 39 -3.78 12.13 5.61
N GLU A 40 -2.72 12.56 4.90
CA GLU A 40 -2.25 13.96 4.96
C GLU A 40 -3.31 14.92 4.44
N HIS A 41 -3.99 14.57 3.35
CA HIS A 41 -5.08 15.38 2.81
C HIS A 41 -6.19 15.56 3.83
N LEU A 42 -6.57 14.50 4.56
CA LEU A 42 -7.65 14.54 5.56
C LEU A 42 -7.27 15.36 6.79
N LYS A 43 -5.99 15.49 7.11
CA LYS A 43 -5.55 16.37 8.20
C LYS A 43 -5.90 17.82 7.93
N ALA A 44 -5.82 18.24 6.65
CA ALA A 44 -6.16 19.59 6.24
C ALA A 44 -7.63 19.73 5.85
N ASN A 45 -8.30 18.64 5.49
CA ASN A 45 -9.67 18.64 4.96
C ASN A 45 -10.53 17.63 5.73
N LYS A 46 -10.81 17.90 6.99
CA LYS A 46 -11.49 16.98 7.91
C LYS A 46 -12.90 16.57 7.46
N HIS A 47 -13.56 17.41 6.65
CA HIS A 47 -14.93 17.16 6.20
C HIS A 47 -15.00 16.53 4.81
N ASP A 48 -13.89 16.11 4.25
CA ASP A 48 -13.88 15.42 2.97
C ASP A 48 -14.27 13.95 3.18
N HIS A 49 -15.58 13.70 3.17
CA HIS A 49 -16.12 12.37 3.44
C HIS A 49 -15.83 11.38 2.30
N MET A 50 -15.69 11.87 1.07
CA MET A 50 -15.34 11.02 -0.07
C MET A 50 -13.92 10.48 0.07
N ALA A 51 -12.98 11.34 0.45
CA ALA A 51 -11.60 10.93 0.68
C ALA A 51 -11.51 9.94 1.84
N ARG A 52 -12.28 10.16 2.90
CA ARG A 52 -12.31 9.24 4.06
C ARG A 52 -12.83 7.87 3.67
N ARG A 53 -13.88 7.81 2.85
CA ARG A 53 -14.41 6.55 2.35
C ARG A 53 -13.37 5.83 1.50
N GLY A 54 -12.70 6.56 0.60
CA GLY A 54 -11.62 6.00 -0.22
C GLY A 54 -10.48 5.46 0.62
N LEU A 55 -10.12 6.16 1.69
CA LEU A 55 -9.07 5.72 2.62
C LEU A 55 -9.44 4.38 3.27
N ILE A 56 -10.67 4.25 3.76
CA ILE A 56 -11.13 3.01 4.37
C ILE A 56 -11.08 1.85 3.38
N GLN A 57 -11.49 2.09 2.14
CA GLN A 57 -11.44 1.06 1.09
C GLN A 57 -10.00 0.63 0.78
N MET A 58 -9.08 1.58 0.71
CA MET A 58 -7.66 1.28 0.44
C MET A 58 -7.03 0.50 1.58
N VAL A 59 -7.33 0.86 2.83
CA VAL A 59 -6.83 0.12 4.01
C VAL A 59 -7.34 -1.32 3.98
N GLY A 60 -8.63 -1.50 3.69
CA GLY A 60 -9.22 -2.84 3.58
C GLY A 60 -8.60 -3.67 2.48
N LYS A 61 -8.36 -3.07 1.32
CA LYS A 61 -7.73 -3.76 0.20
C LYS A 61 -6.29 -4.17 0.53
N ARG A 62 -5.51 -3.27 1.14
CA ARG A 62 -4.14 -3.57 1.56
C ARG A 62 -4.13 -4.73 2.56
N LYS A 63 -5.04 -4.72 3.52
CA LYS A 63 -5.15 -5.78 4.51
C LYS A 63 -5.43 -7.13 3.87
N ARG A 64 -6.31 -7.17 2.87
CA ARG A 64 -6.62 -8.40 2.14
C ARG A 64 -5.42 -8.91 1.35
N LEU A 65 -4.68 -8.02 0.70
CA LEU A 65 -3.48 -8.39 -0.05
C LEU A 65 -2.41 -8.97 0.88
N LEU A 66 -2.18 -8.34 2.02
CA LEU A 66 -1.19 -8.81 2.98
C LEU A 66 -1.60 -10.15 3.61
N LYS A 67 -2.89 -10.33 3.87
CA LYS A 67 -3.41 -11.58 4.40
C LYS A 67 -3.25 -12.72 3.39
N TYR A 68 -3.50 -12.45 2.12
CA TYR A 68 -3.26 -13.40 1.04
C TYR A 68 -1.78 -13.79 0.99
N LEU A 69 -0.89 -12.82 1.05
CA LEU A 69 0.55 -13.04 1.03
C LEU A 69 1.01 -13.86 2.23
N GLU A 70 0.46 -13.59 3.40
CA GLU A 70 0.76 -14.34 4.63
C GLU A 70 0.50 -15.83 4.47
N ARG A 71 -0.60 -16.19 3.81
CA ARG A 71 -0.97 -17.57 3.57
C ARG A 71 -0.14 -18.23 2.47
N LYS A 72 0.26 -17.46 1.46
CA LYS A 72 1.00 -18.00 0.30
C LYS A 72 2.49 -18.10 0.55
N ASP A 73 3.07 -17.09 1.19
CA ASP A 73 4.51 -17.03 1.42
C ASP A 73 4.77 -16.16 2.65
N PHE A 74 4.84 -16.81 3.80
CA PHE A 74 5.01 -16.11 5.08
C PHE A 74 6.30 -15.31 5.15
N GLU A 75 7.38 -15.81 4.54
CA GLU A 75 8.65 -15.09 4.54
C GLU A 75 8.55 -13.77 3.76
N GLN A 76 7.89 -13.80 2.60
CA GLN A 76 7.65 -12.59 1.81
C GLN A 76 6.71 -11.63 2.54
N TYR A 77 5.73 -12.16 3.25
CA TYR A 77 4.84 -11.34 4.06
C TYR A 77 5.62 -10.58 5.13
N LYS A 78 6.49 -11.26 5.89
CA LYS A 78 7.30 -10.63 6.92
C LYS A 78 8.24 -9.58 6.34
N ALA A 79 8.88 -9.89 5.23
CA ALA A 79 9.78 -8.95 4.55
C ALA A 79 9.02 -7.71 4.06
N THR A 80 7.83 -7.89 3.50
CA THR A 80 7.01 -6.79 2.99
C THR A 80 6.54 -5.89 4.12
N VAL A 81 6.06 -6.47 5.22
CA VAL A 81 5.61 -5.70 6.39
C VAL A 81 6.75 -4.86 6.95
N ALA A 82 7.95 -5.44 7.04
CA ALA A 82 9.12 -4.73 7.53
C ALA A 82 9.51 -3.57 6.60
N LYS A 83 9.52 -3.82 5.27
CA LYS A 83 9.84 -2.78 4.28
C LYS A 83 8.87 -1.62 4.29
N LEU A 84 7.59 -1.90 4.51
CA LEU A 84 6.54 -0.88 4.51
C LEU A 84 6.37 -0.21 5.87
N GLY A 85 7.04 -0.69 6.90
CA GLY A 85 6.94 -0.14 8.24
C GLY A 85 5.58 -0.37 8.89
N LEU A 86 4.90 -1.44 8.53
CA LEU A 86 3.58 -1.76 9.05
C LEU A 86 3.68 -2.63 10.29
N ARG A 87 2.63 -2.60 11.10
CA ARG A 87 2.53 -3.44 12.30
C ARG A 87 1.90 -4.79 11.98
N LYS A 88 2.26 -5.49 11.05
CA LYS A 88 1.62 -6.68 10.52
C LYS A 88 0.73 -6.35 9.34
#